data_c5808221bf308a1f97376d06a8b2cd3c
#
_entry.id   c5808221bf308a1f97376d06a8b2cd3c
#
_cell.length_a   1.000
_cell.length_b   1.000
_cell.length_c   1.000
_cell.angle_alpha   90.00
_cell.angle_beta   90.00
_cell.angle_gamma   90.00
#
_symmetry.space_group_name_H-M   'P 1'
#
loop_
_entity.id
_entity.type
_entity.pdbx_description
1 polymer ?
#
loop_
_entity_poly.entity_id
_entity_poly.type
_entity_poly.pdbx_seq_one_letter_code
_entity_poly.pdbx_strand_id
1 'polypeptide(L)'
;LVATRWLQDPPSEDLRLFALAVTALEASGADPHTQLVALRGYNTGTVLLKNSAFTPTELATIRQFAAERAFDLSYAPGIQPEETNRYNILPSSTYYQTYLSLLESEPRQAFYDAYEYDVRPPTDDHPFFGHYFKWAQTPQILAQFGQAWLPFGGGGYLAILALLLLAVLLASLLILLPVLVWKRAQRKAPAAASPFPLRSLLYFGLLGFAFLFIEIPLLQRFILYLGSPAYAVTAVLFALLLFSGVGSRLSDRWRNGNALTFALGALTLLCLLMPRLLSSLFAATLGLPLAVR
;
A
#
# COMPACT_ATOMS: atom_id res chain seq x y z
N LEU A 1 15.73 9.22 -17.80
CA LEU A 1 15.10 9.03 -16.48
C LEU A 1 16.08 8.27 -15.59
N VAL A 2 16.11 8.64 -14.30
CA VAL A 2 16.88 7.93 -13.27
C VAL A 2 15.95 7.68 -12.10
N ALA A 3 15.91 6.44 -11.63
CA ALA A 3 15.09 6.06 -10.49
C ALA A 3 15.85 5.10 -9.59
N THR A 4 15.72 5.30 -8.27
CA THR A 4 16.43 4.51 -7.25
C THR A 4 15.43 3.83 -6.32
N ARG A 5 15.70 2.57 -5.95
CA ARG A 5 14.91 1.77 -5.01
C ARG A 5 15.82 1.02 -4.03
N TRP A 6 15.22 0.55 -2.95
CA TRP A 6 15.90 -0.29 -1.99
C TRP A 6 16.24 -1.65 -2.57
N LEU A 7 17.41 -2.16 -2.23
CA LEU A 7 17.84 -3.51 -2.57
C LEU A 7 17.34 -4.50 -1.53
N GLN A 8 16.97 -5.67 -2.00
CA GLN A 8 16.57 -6.83 -1.18
C GLN A 8 17.14 -8.09 -1.81
N ASP A 9 17.47 -9.07 -1.01
CA ASP A 9 17.90 -10.38 -1.47
C ASP A 9 16.81 -11.42 -1.10
N PRO A 10 16.17 -12.06 -2.09
CA PRO A 10 16.28 -11.86 -3.55
C PRO A 10 15.79 -10.48 -4.04
N PRO A 11 16.20 -10.04 -5.25
CA PRO A 11 15.77 -8.78 -5.84
C PRO A 11 14.25 -8.66 -5.92
N SER A 12 13.69 -7.53 -5.49
CA SER A 12 12.23 -7.36 -5.44
C SER A 12 11.80 -5.97 -5.92
N GLU A 13 11.97 -4.94 -5.11
CA GLU A 13 11.53 -3.59 -5.44
C GLU A 13 12.33 -2.99 -6.61
N ASP A 14 13.63 -3.16 -6.60
CA ASP A 14 14.54 -2.74 -7.66
C ASP A 14 14.31 -3.52 -8.97
N LEU A 15 14.08 -4.84 -8.88
CA LEU A 15 13.72 -5.68 -10.02
C LEU A 15 12.37 -5.26 -10.61
N ARG A 16 11.39 -4.92 -9.78
CA ARG A 16 10.10 -4.40 -10.24
C ARG A 16 10.25 -3.07 -10.97
N LEU A 17 11.16 -2.20 -10.50
CA LEU A 17 11.51 -0.97 -11.20
C LEU A 17 12.15 -1.26 -12.57
N PHE A 18 13.05 -2.23 -12.61
CA PHE A 18 13.69 -2.64 -13.85
C PHE A 18 12.67 -3.24 -14.83
N ALA A 19 11.77 -4.10 -14.37
CA ALA A 19 10.67 -4.66 -15.16
C ALA A 19 9.75 -3.58 -15.73
N LEU A 20 9.43 -2.55 -14.93
CA LEU A 20 8.65 -1.40 -15.37
C LEU A 20 9.36 -0.63 -16.48
N ALA A 21 10.67 -0.40 -16.32
CA ALA A 21 11.49 0.29 -17.33
C ALA A 21 11.55 -0.51 -18.64
N VAL A 22 11.72 -1.82 -18.58
CA VAL A 22 11.68 -2.74 -19.73
C VAL A 22 10.35 -2.64 -20.45
N THR A 23 9.23 -2.79 -19.72
CA THR A 23 7.89 -2.74 -20.31
C THR A 23 7.59 -1.37 -20.94
N ALA A 24 8.03 -0.28 -20.32
CA ALA A 24 7.84 1.07 -20.86
C ALA A 24 8.61 1.29 -22.16
N LEU A 25 9.84 0.76 -22.27
CA LEU A 25 10.62 0.82 -23.50
C LEU A 25 9.97 -0.01 -24.62
N GLU A 26 9.57 -1.24 -24.33
CA GLU A 26 8.89 -2.10 -25.28
C GLU A 26 7.59 -1.48 -25.80
N ALA A 27 6.79 -0.90 -24.91
CA ALA A 27 5.55 -0.20 -25.28
C ALA A 27 5.81 1.02 -26.19
N SER A 28 7.01 1.62 -26.11
CA SER A 28 7.43 2.72 -27.00
C SER A 28 8.10 2.24 -28.29
N GLY A 29 8.23 0.92 -28.48
CA GLY A 29 8.96 0.33 -29.62
C GLY A 29 10.48 0.44 -29.52
N ALA A 30 11.00 0.69 -28.33
CA ALA A 30 12.41 0.83 -28.04
C ALA A 30 13.02 -0.51 -27.56
N ASP A 31 14.34 -0.68 -27.75
CA ASP A 31 15.04 -1.88 -27.33
C ASP A 31 15.61 -1.76 -25.90
N PRO A 32 15.07 -2.49 -24.93
CA PRO A 32 15.55 -2.46 -23.56
C PRO A 32 17.01 -2.87 -23.40
N HIS A 33 17.51 -3.74 -24.27
CA HIS A 33 18.90 -4.21 -24.21
C HIS A 33 19.94 -3.12 -24.40
N THR A 34 19.59 -2.06 -25.12
CA THR A 34 20.51 -0.97 -25.46
C THR A 34 20.24 0.33 -24.70
N GLN A 35 19.07 0.44 -24.04
CA GLN A 35 18.59 1.69 -23.45
C GLN A 35 18.47 1.67 -21.92
N LEU A 36 18.92 0.60 -21.28
CA LEU A 36 18.92 0.45 -19.83
C LEU A 36 20.31 0.26 -19.27
N VAL A 37 20.55 0.87 -18.10
CA VAL A 37 21.69 0.58 -17.22
C VAL A 37 21.18 0.48 -15.80
N ALA A 38 21.64 -0.50 -15.04
CA ALA A 38 21.33 -0.66 -13.63
C ALA A 38 22.62 -0.71 -12.80
N LEU A 39 22.65 0.12 -11.77
CA LEU A 39 23.75 0.24 -10.80
C LEU A 39 23.23 -0.17 -9.43
N ARG A 40 24.08 -0.77 -8.63
CA ARG A 40 23.76 -0.97 -7.21
C ARG A 40 24.89 -0.48 -6.30
N GLY A 41 24.47 0.12 -5.20
CA GLY A 41 25.33 0.36 -4.06
C GLY A 41 25.14 -0.71 -2.97
N TYR A 42 25.32 -0.33 -1.73
CA TYR A 42 25.15 -1.23 -0.59
C TYR A 42 23.66 -1.59 -0.34
N ASN A 43 22.79 -0.56 -0.31
CA ASN A 43 21.37 -0.72 0.02
C ASN A 43 20.41 -0.27 -1.09
N THR A 44 20.91 0.32 -2.17
CA THR A 44 20.07 0.91 -3.21
C THR A 44 20.50 0.48 -4.58
N GLY A 45 19.51 0.18 -5.44
CA GLY A 45 19.64 -0.04 -6.86
C GLY A 45 19.11 1.17 -7.62
N THR A 46 19.84 1.58 -8.65
CA THR A 46 19.49 2.72 -9.51
C THR A 46 19.38 2.25 -10.95
N VAL A 47 18.22 2.49 -11.56
CA VAL A 47 17.97 2.22 -12.97
C VAL A 47 18.03 3.52 -13.73
N LEU A 48 18.88 3.54 -14.76
CA LEU A 48 18.97 4.61 -15.75
C LEU A 48 18.26 4.15 -17.02
N LEU A 49 17.32 4.94 -17.50
CA LEU A 49 16.59 4.72 -18.74
C LEU A 49 16.84 5.91 -19.66
N LYS A 50 17.26 5.65 -20.88
CA LYS A 50 17.48 6.65 -21.92
C LYS A 50 16.51 6.41 -23.09
N ASN A 51 16.07 7.48 -23.73
CA ASN A 51 15.15 7.42 -24.88
C ASN A 51 15.87 7.08 -26.21
N SER A 52 17.15 6.72 -26.15
CA SER A 52 17.98 6.25 -27.27
C SER A 52 19.02 5.28 -26.73
N ALA A 53 19.63 4.47 -27.59
CA ALA A 53 20.72 3.58 -27.19
C ALA A 53 21.85 4.35 -26.46
N PHE A 54 22.41 3.73 -25.42
CA PHE A 54 23.61 4.25 -24.79
C PHE A 54 24.81 4.14 -25.74
N THR A 55 25.51 5.23 -25.91
CA THR A 55 26.74 5.25 -26.74
C THR A 55 27.91 4.62 -25.96
N PRO A 56 28.94 4.12 -26.66
CA PRO A 56 30.15 3.60 -26.02
C PRO A 56 30.81 4.59 -25.06
N THR A 57 30.80 5.88 -25.39
CA THR A 57 31.36 6.96 -24.55
C THR A 57 30.55 7.13 -23.25
N GLU A 58 29.23 7.11 -23.34
CA GLU A 58 28.36 7.20 -22.18
C GLU A 58 28.55 5.97 -21.27
N LEU A 59 28.61 4.78 -21.84
CA LEU A 59 28.87 3.55 -21.09
C LEU A 59 30.24 3.58 -20.40
N ALA A 60 31.26 4.11 -21.05
CA ALA A 60 32.59 4.29 -20.45
C ALA A 60 32.52 5.27 -19.26
N THR A 61 31.79 6.39 -19.40
CA THR A 61 31.59 7.37 -18.33
C THR A 61 30.86 6.75 -17.15
N ILE A 62 29.80 5.95 -17.40
CA ILE A 62 29.05 5.26 -16.35
C ILE A 62 29.94 4.25 -15.63
N ARG A 63 30.75 3.47 -16.35
CA ARG A 63 31.70 2.53 -15.76
C ARG A 63 32.75 3.23 -14.89
N GLN A 64 33.28 4.34 -15.35
CA GLN A 64 34.21 5.15 -14.59
C GLN A 64 33.54 5.69 -13.29
N PHE A 65 32.35 6.28 -13.41
CA PHE A 65 31.58 6.77 -12.27
C PHE A 65 31.28 5.67 -11.24
N ALA A 66 30.90 4.49 -11.74
CA ALA A 66 30.62 3.33 -10.88
C ALA A 66 31.90 2.90 -10.11
N ALA A 67 33.03 2.85 -10.80
CA ALA A 67 34.32 2.50 -10.19
C ALA A 67 34.77 3.52 -9.15
N GLU A 68 34.68 4.83 -9.45
CA GLU A 68 35.05 5.91 -8.52
C GLU A 68 34.21 5.96 -7.25
N ARG A 69 32.96 5.48 -7.31
CA ARG A 69 31.99 5.51 -6.20
C ARG A 69 31.76 4.16 -5.57
N ALA A 70 32.49 3.13 -5.98
CA ALA A 70 32.33 1.75 -5.54
C ALA A 70 30.89 1.23 -5.71
N PHE A 71 30.24 1.59 -6.82
CA PHE A 71 28.98 0.99 -7.25
C PHE A 71 29.24 -0.22 -8.14
N ASP A 72 28.44 -1.26 -7.99
CA ASP A 72 28.44 -2.40 -8.89
C ASP A 72 27.49 -2.15 -10.07
N LEU A 73 27.91 -2.56 -11.25
CA LEU A 73 27.02 -2.70 -12.39
C LEU A 73 26.18 -3.96 -12.19
N SER A 74 24.86 -3.82 -12.24
CA SER A 74 23.93 -4.95 -12.24
C SER A 74 23.43 -5.25 -13.65
N TYR A 75 23.37 -4.25 -14.52
CA TYR A 75 23.08 -4.40 -15.95
C TYR A 75 23.62 -3.20 -16.74
N ALA A 76 24.17 -3.46 -17.89
CA ALA A 76 24.51 -2.45 -18.92
C ALA A 76 24.61 -3.12 -20.28
N PRO A 77 24.41 -2.39 -21.39
CA PRO A 77 24.66 -2.92 -22.72
C PRO A 77 26.11 -3.47 -22.85
N GLY A 78 26.24 -4.74 -23.25
CA GLY A 78 27.54 -5.41 -23.41
C GLY A 78 28.31 -5.66 -22.11
N ILE A 79 27.63 -5.69 -20.96
CA ILE A 79 28.26 -6.00 -19.67
C ILE A 79 28.78 -7.43 -19.64
N GLN A 80 29.97 -7.59 -19.03
CA GLN A 80 30.56 -8.91 -18.80
C GLN A 80 30.34 -9.34 -17.34
N PRO A 81 30.19 -10.64 -17.05
CA PRO A 81 29.98 -11.13 -15.68
C PRO A 81 31.02 -10.64 -14.69
N GLU A 82 32.27 -10.44 -15.15
CA GLU A 82 33.40 -9.97 -14.34
C GLU A 82 33.28 -8.50 -13.93
N GLU A 83 32.40 -7.73 -14.57
CA GLU A 83 32.12 -6.34 -14.23
C GLU A 83 31.12 -6.22 -13.06
N THR A 84 30.43 -7.31 -12.75
CA THR A 84 29.39 -7.35 -11.71
C THR A 84 29.98 -7.75 -10.36
N ASN A 85 29.29 -7.41 -9.27
CA ASN A 85 29.60 -7.89 -7.91
C ASN A 85 31.06 -7.65 -7.46
N ARG A 86 31.62 -6.48 -7.74
CA ARG A 86 33.03 -6.15 -7.52
C ARG A 86 33.29 -5.44 -6.21
N TYR A 87 32.39 -4.57 -5.78
CA TYR A 87 32.56 -3.69 -4.61
C TYR A 87 31.67 -4.08 -3.45
N ASN A 88 30.40 -4.28 -3.69
CA ASN A 88 29.42 -4.72 -2.71
C ASN A 88 29.16 -6.22 -2.89
N ILE A 89 30.16 -7.01 -2.51
CA ILE A 89 30.24 -8.45 -2.83
C ILE A 89 29.12 -9.22 -2.15
N LEU A 90 28.30 -9.90 -2.94
CA LEU A 90 27.29 -10.86 -2.56
C LEU A 90 27.80 -12.29 -2.81
N PRO A 91 27.22 -13.32 -2.19
CA PRO A 91 27.60 -14.72 -2.43
C PRO A 91 27.48 -15.13 -3.90
N SER A 92 26.60 -14.49 -4.68
CA SER A 92 26.43 -14.69 -6.12
C SER A 92 26.10 -13.37 -6.80
N SER A 93 26.27 -13.29 -8.12
CA SER A 93 25.86 -12.13 -8.93
C SER A 93 24.34 -12.12 -9.16
N THR A 94 23.54 -12.27 -8.09
CA THR A 94 22.10 -12.48 -8.13
C THR A 94 21.40 -11.39 -8.95
N TYR A 95 21.72 -10.12 -8.73
CA TYR A 95 21.08 -9.01 -9.44
C TYR A 95 21.31 -9.08 -10.94
N TYR A 96 22.56 -9.30 -11.37
CA TYR A 96 22.89 -9.45 -12.78
C TYR A 96 22.12 -10.62 -13.42
N GLN A 97 22.19 -11.79 -12.79
CA GLN A 97 21.52 -13.00 -13.29
C GLN A 97 20.01 -12.80 -13.39
N THR A 98 19.41 -12.17 -12.38
CA THR A 98 17.96 -11.94 -12.35
C THR A 98 17.52 -10.92 -13.40
N TYR A 99 18.25 -9.83 -13.58
CA TYR A 99 17.94 -8.83 -14.60
C TYR A 99 18.10 -9.40 -16.02
N LEU A 100 19.16 -10.18 -16.25
CA LEU A 100 19.36 -10.86 -17.51
C LEU A 100 18.26 -11.89 -17.80
N SER A 101 17.91 -12.71 -16.81
CA SER A 101 16.82 -13.68 -16.92
C SER A 101 15.47 -13.01 -17.22
N LEU A 102 15.19 -11.85 -16.64
CA LEU A 102 14.00 -11.07 -16.97
C LEU A 102 14.02 -10.60 -18.43
N LEU A 103 15.14 -10.06 -18.91
CA LEU A 103 15.28 -9.56 -20.27
C LEU A 103 15.20 -10.67 -21.33
N GLU A 104 15.74 -11.84 -21.04
CA GLU A 104 15.80 -12.96 -21.98
C GLU A 104 14.54 -13.85 -21.96
N SER A 105 13.69 -13.70 -20.94
CA SER A 105 12.46 -14.54 -20.82
C SER A 105 11.41 -14.12 -21.84
N GLU A 106 11.04 -15.04 -22.72
CA GLU A 106 9.90 -14.90 -23.64
C GLU A 106 9.01 -16.15 -23.56
N PRO A 107 7.73 -16.02 -23.16
CA PRO A 107 7.07 -14.80 -22.70
C PRO A 107 7.51 -14.39 -21.28
N ARG A 108 7.61 -13.09 -21.01
CA ARG A 108 7.98 -12.54 -19.67
C ARG A 108 7.06 -12.98 -18.56
N GLN A 109 5.83 -13.33 -18.91
CA GLN A 109 4.85 -13.84 -17.94
C GLN A 109 5.37 -15.10 -17.23
N ALA A 110 6.08 -15.96 -17.94
CA ALA A 110 6.67 -17.16 -17.36
C ALA A 110 7.69 -16.84 -16.26
N PHE A 111 8.51 -15.82 -16.48
CA PHE A 111 9.43 -15.32 -15.46
C PHE A 111 8.67 -14.78 -14.23
N TYR A 112 7.67 -13.93 -14.44
CA TYR A 112 6.88 -13.35 -13.32
C TYR A 112 6.15 -14.41 -12.51
N ASP A 113 5.65 -15.45 -13.15
CA ASP A 113 4.92 -16.52 -12.46
C ASP A 113 5.86 -17.43 -11.65
N ALA A 114 7.05 -17.69 -12.18
CA ALA A 114 8.07 -18.51 -11.52
C ALA A 114 8.85 -17.77 -10.43
N TYR A 115 8.97 -16.44 -10.54
CA TYR A 115 9.76 -15.65 -9.60
C TYR A 115 9.13 -15.63 -8.21
N GLU A 116 9.95 -15.57 -7.18
CA GLU A 116 9.50 -15.63 -5.77
C GLU A 116 8.58 -14.47 -5.41
N TYR A 117 8.90 -13.24 -5.83
CA TYR A 117 8.08 -12.05 -5.60
C TYR A 117 7.20 -11.70 -6.80
N ASP A 118 6.13 -10.93 -6.56
CA ASP A 118 5.37 -10.32 -7.64
C ASP A 118 6.08 -9.06 -8.13
N VAL A 119 6.96 -9.25 -9.10
CA VAL A 119 7.75 -8.16 -9.72
C VAL A 119 7.16 -7.66 -11.03
N ARG A 120 5.90 -7.98 -11.32
CA ARG A 120 5.18 -7.43 -12.46
C ARG A 120 5.12 -5.92 -12.39
N PRO A 121 5.27 -5.21 -13.51
CA PRO A 121 5.09 -3.77 -13.55
C PRO A 121 3.73 -3.36 -13.00
N PRO A 122 3.64 -2.28 -12.21
CA PRO A 122 2.35 -1.75 -11.80
C PRO A 122 1.58 -1.22 -13.00
N THR A 123 0.26 -1.36 -12.96
CA THR A 123 -0.68 -0.83 -13.94
C THR A 123 -1.69 0.05 -13.23
N ASP A 124 -2.54 0.79 -14.00
CA ASP A 124 -3.59 1.62 -13.42
C ASP A 124 -4.60 0.81 -12.59
N ASP A 125 -4.82 -0.46 -12.96
CA ASP A 125 -5.68 -1.37 -12.19
C ASP A 125 -4.96 -1.96 -10.96
N HIS A 126 -3.63 -1.98 -10.97
CA HIS A 126 -2.78 -2.49 -9.88
C HIS A 126 -1.65 -1.49 -9.56
N PRO A 127 -1.98 -0.29 -9.04
CA PRO A 127 -1.04 0.83 -8.94
C PRO A 127 -0.04 0.72 -7.77
N PHE A 128 -0.16 -0.29 -6.92
CA PHE A 128 0.63 -0.40 -5.69
C PHE A 128 2.03 -0.95 -5.97
N PHE A 129 2.99 -0.07 -6.24
CA PHE A 129 4.37 -0.44 -6.57
C PHE A 129 5.05 -1.27 -5.46
N GLY A 130 4.83 -0.94 -4.19
CA GLY A 130 5.40 -1.66 -3.04
C GLY A 130 4.73 -3.00 -2.72
N HIS A 131 3.69 -3.39 -3.46
CA HIS A 131 2.99 -4.66 -3.24
C HIS A 131 3.59 -5.77 -4.10
N TYR A 132 4.70 -6.37 -3.65
CA TYR A 132 5.38 -7.49 -4.32
C TYR A 132 5.28 -8.82 -3.56
N PHE A 133 4.51 -8.90 -2.49
CA PHE A 133 4.28 -10.11 -1.72
C PHE A 133 3.34 -11.08 -2.46
N LYS A 134 3.75 -12.35 -2.52
CA LYS A 134 2.88 -13.48 -2.94
C LYS A 134 2.47 -14.31 -1.73
N TRP A 135 1.20 -14.65 -1.61
CA TRP A 135 0.68 -15.47 -0.49
C TRP A 135 1.36 -16.83 -0.37
N ALA A 136 1.89 -17.37 -1.47
CA ALA A 136 2.66 -18.60 -1.49
C ALA A 136 3.95 -18.54 -0.62
N GLN A 137 4.48 -17.35 -0.34
CA GLN A 137 5.66 -17.12 0.48
C GLN A 137 5.38 -17.19 1.98
N THR A 138 4.11 -17.20 2.40
CA THR A 138 3.73 -17.17 3.83
C THR A 138 4.44 -18.23 4.67
N PRO A 139 4.57 -19.49 4.26
CA PRO A 139 5.27 -20.50 5.07
C PRO A 139 6.76 -20.19 5.26
N GLN A 140 7.42 -19.66 4.23
CA GLN A 140 8.85 -19.31 4.28
C GLN A 140 9.08 -18.12 5.21
N ILE A 141 8.24 -17.08 5.11
CA ILE A 141 8.31 -15.90 5.98
C ILE A 141 8.06 -16.29 7.44
N LEU A 142 7.09 -17.15 7.70
CA LEU A 142 6.82 -17.65 9.06
C LEU A 142 7.96 -18.47 9.63
N ALA A 143 8.63 -19.28 8.79
CA ALA A 143 9.80 -20.05 9.21
C ALA A 143 11.02 -19.18 9.55
N GLN A 144 11.15 -18.03 8.91
CA GLN A 144 12.23 -17.07 9.14
C GLN A 144 11.86 -16.00 10.20
N PHE A 145 10.65 -16.04 10.72
CA PHE A 145 10.16 -15.04 11.68
C PHE A 145 11.01 -15.05 12.95
N GLY A 146 11.65 -13.91 13.25
CA GLY A 146 12.53 -13.76 14.40
C GLY A 146 14.02 -14.06 14.16
N GLN A 147 14.40 -14.60 12.99
CA GLN A 147 15.80 -14.86 12.66
C GLN A 147 16.45 -13.77 11.80
N ALA A 148 15.65 -13.03 11.05
CA ALA A 148 16.13 -11.89 10.30
C ALA A 148 15.18 -10.71 10.51
N TRP A 149 15.76 -9.54 10.69
CA TRP A 149 14.99 -8.29 10.68
C TRP A 149 14.65 -7.99 9.21
N LEU A 150 13.55 -8.55 8.72
CA LEU A 150 13.05 -8.32 7.37
C LEU A 150 11.95 -7.27 7.42
N PRO A 151 12.25 -5.97 7.38
CA PRO A 151 11.20 -4.96 7.40
C PRO A 151 10.40 -4.91 6.10
N PHE A 152 10.86 -5.54 5.00
CA PHE A 152 10.33 -5.27 3.67
C PHE A 152 9.83 -6.48 2.88
N GLY A 153 10.16 -7.70 3.24
CA GLY A 153 9.87 -8.91 2.46
C GLY A 153 8.45 -9.48 2.62
N GLY A 154 7.39 -8.67 2.68
CA GLY A 154 6.02 -9.17 2.85
C GLY A 154 5.60 -9.40 4.30
N GLY A 155 6.51 -9.35 5.26
CA GLY A 155 6.22 -9.46 6.69
C GLY A 155 5.24 -8.39 7.19
N GLY A 156 5.18 -7.24 6.54
CA GLY A 156 4.22 -6.18 6.84
C GLY A 156 2.77 -6.62 6.70
N TYR A 157 2.43 -7.40 5.68
CA TYR A 157 1.07 -7.93 5.49
C TYR A 157 0.68 -8.92 6.57
N LEU A 158 1.61 -9.81 6.95
CA LEU A 158 1.39 -10.76 8.04
C LEU A 158 1.25 -10.06 9.39
N ALA A 159 2.04 -9.00 9.63
CA ALA A 159 1.91 -8.17 10.82
C ALA A 159 0.56 -7.46 10.88
N ILE A 160 0.07 -6.89 9.77
CA ILE A 160 -1.26 -6.26 9.72
C ILE A 160 -2.36 -7.29 9.99
N LEU A 161 -2.27 -8.50 9.42
CA LEU A 161 -3.21 -9.59 9.70
C LEU A 161 -3.17 -10.03 11.15
N ALA A 162 -1.99 -10.17 11.74
CA ALA A 162 -1.83 -10.51 13.15
C ALA A 162 -2.43 -9.42 14.06
N LEU A 163 -2.20 -8.15 13.75
CA LEU A 163 -2.82 -7.03 14.46
C LEU A 163 -4.33 -7.00 14.31
N LEU A 164 -4.85 -7.28 13.11
CA LEU A 164 -6.29 -7.39 12.88
C LEU A 164 -6.89 -8.52 13.71
N LEU A 165 -6.29 -9.71 13.70
CA LEU A 165 -6.73 -10.84 14.51
C LEU A 165 -6.70 -10.51 16.01
N LEU A 166 -5.62 -9.89 16.47
CA LEU A 166 -5.49 -9.44 17.85
C LEU A 166 -6.57 -8.42 18.20
N ALA A 167 -6.84 -7.44 17.35
CA ALA A 167 -7.90 -6.44 17.56
C ALA A 167 -9.28 -7.10 17.63
N VAL A 168 -9.58 -8.04 16.73
CA VAL A 168 -10.84 -8.80 16.75
C VAL A 168 -10.97 -9.63 18.01
N LEU A 169 -9.91 -10.31 18.43
CA LEU A 169 -9.90 -11.10 19.68
C LEU A 169 -10.11 -10.21 20.91
N LEU A 170 -9.38 -9.10 21.01
CA LEU A 170 -9.53 -8.16 22.12
C LEU A 170 -10.91 -7.50 22.14
N ALA A 171 -11.43 -7.05 21.01
CA ALA A 171 -12.78 -6.49 20.92
C ALA A 171 -13.85 -7.53 21.31
N SER A 172 -13.71 -8.77 20.82
CA SER A 172 -14.61 -9.86 21.20
C SER A 172 -14.54 -10.18 22.70
N LEU A 173 -13.33 -10.23 23.26
CA LEU A 173 -13.15 -10.48 24.69
C LEU A 173 -13.73 -9.34 25.53
N LEU A 174 -13.40 -8.09 25.20
CA LEU A 174 -13.83 -6.92 25.99
C LEU A 174 -15.32 -6.61 25.87
N ILE A 175 -15.93 -6.94 24.73
CA ILE A 175 -17.36 -6.65 24.50
C ILE A 175 -18.22 -7.88 24.84
N LEU A 176 -17.87 -9.06 24.30
CA LEU A 176 -18.74 -10.24 24.46
C LEU A 176 -18.62 -10.87 25.86
N LEU A 177 -17.42 -10.88 26.46
CA LEU A 177 -17.22 -11.48 27.77
C LEU A 177 -18.04 -10.81 28.85
N PRO A 178 -18.04 -9.48 29.04
CA PRO A 178 -18.92 -8.80 30.03
C PRO A 178 -20.39 -9.10 29.78
N VAL A 179 -20.82 -9.07 28.52
CA VAL A 179 -22.22 -9.38 28.14
C VAL A 179 -22.60 -10.81 28.52
N LEU A 180 -21.73 -11.78 28.27
CA LEU A 180 -21.94 -13.19 28.59
C LEU A 180 -21.96 -13.43 30.11
N VAL A 181 -21.02 -12.80 30.83
CA VAL A 181 -20.92 -12.90 32.29
C VAL A 181 -22.17 -12.29 32.95
N TRP A 182 -22.58 -11.11 32.49
CA TRP A 182 -23.78 -10.44 32.99
C TRP A 182 -25.06 -11.25 32.72
N LYS A 183 -25.20 -11.84 31.53
CA LYS A 183 -26.29 -12.78 31.22
C LYS A 183 -26.31 -14.02 32.11
N ARG A 184 -25.14 -14.59 32.43
CA ARG A 184 -25.07 -15.73 33.37
C ARG A 184 -25.45 -15.35 34.78
N ALA A 185 -25.08 -14.15 35.24
CA ALA A 185 -25.49 -13.62 36.55
C ALA A 185 -26.98 -13.37 36.63
N GLN A 186 -27.61 -12.90 35.56
CA GLN A 186 -29.08 -12.66 35.53
C GLN A 186 -29.92 -13.95 35.36
N ARG A 187 -29.33 -15.06 34.86
CA ARG A 187 -30.07 -16.35 34.78
C ARG A 187 -30.56 -16.91 36.11
N LYS A 188 -30.13 -16.35 37.25
CA LYS A 188 -30.66 -16.66 38.59
C LYS A 188 -31.91 -15.88 38.92
N ALA A 189 -32.36 -14.93 38.09
CA ALA A 189 -33.62 -14.23 38.23
C ALA A 189 -34.68 -14.85 37.30
N PRO A 190 -35.91 -15.12 37.77
CA PRO A 190 -36.93 -15.76 36.94
C PRO A 190 -37.38 -14.85 35.81
N ALA A 191 -37.40 -15.42 34.63
CA ALA A 191 -38.11 -15.02 33.43
C ALA A 191 -37.99 -13.55 32.94
N ALA A 192 -37.05 -13.28 32.05
CA ALA A 192 -37.18 -12.42 30.85
C ALA A 192 -35.83 -12.19 30.15
N ALA A 193 -34.97 -13.20 30.04
CA ALA A 193 -33.80 -13.09 29.21
C ALA A 193 -34.19 -13.33 27.75
N SER A 194 -34.57 -12.28 27.03
CA SER A 194 -34.65 -12.35 25.57
C SER A 194 -33.26 -12.71 25.03
N PRO A 195 -33.15 -13.66 24.09
CA PRO A 195 -31.85 -13.95 23.46
C PRO A 195 -31.31 -12.65 22.86
N PHE A 196 -29.99 -12.47 22.96
CA PHE A 196 -29.35 -11.32 22.32
C PHE A 196 -29.74 -11.34 20.84
N PRO A 197 -30.60 -10.45 20.36
CA PRO A 197 -31.17 -10.62 19.05
C PRO A 197 -30.03 -10.40 18.02
N LEU A 198 -29.80 -11.37 17.15
CA LEU A 198 -28.89 -11.25 16.00
C LEU A 198 -29.10 -9.91 15.25
N ARG A 199 -30.34 -9.43 15.26
CA ARG A 199 -30.72 -8.11 14.73
C ARG A 199 -29.96 -6.95 15.37
N SER A 200 -29.71 -6.95 16.68
CA SER A 200 -28.95 -5.89 17.35
C SER A 200 -27.48 -5.96 16.98
N LEU A 201 -26.91 -7.17 16.89
CA LEU A 201 -25.53 -7.34 16.45
C LEU A 201 -25.33 -6.87 15.00
N LEU A 202 -26.25 -7.26 14.12
CA LEU A 202 -26.23 -6.80 12.72
C LEU A 202 -26.43 -5.29 12.62
N TYR A 203 -27.33 -4.71 13.39
CA TYR A 203 -27.56 -3.27 13.43
C TYR A 203 -26.30 -2.50 13.79
N PHE A 204 -25.63 -2.85 14.89
CA PHE A 204 -24.41 -2.17 15.32
C PHE A 204 -23.23 -2.46 14.38
N GLY A 205 -23.14 -3.67 13.84
CA GLY A 205 -22.15 -4.02 12.83
C GLY A 205 -22.30 -3.18 11.56
N LEU A 206 -23.52 -3.10 11.01
CA LEU A 206 -23.82 -2.28 9.83
C LEU A 206 -23.58 -0.78 10.09
N LEU A 207 -23.90 -0.29 11.29
CA LEU A 207 -23.62 1.09 11.67
C LEU A 207 -22.12 1.39 11.69
N GLY A 208 -21.31 0.47 12.23
CA GLY A 208 -19.85 0.58 12.20
C GLY A 208 -19.28 0.56 10.77
N PHE A 209 -19.78 -0.35 9.93
CA PHE A 209 -19.40 -0.37 8.51
C PHE A 209 -19.78 0.92 7.79
N ALA A 210 -21.00 1.42 7.99
CA ALA A 210 -21.46 2.66 7.38
C ALA A 210 -20.57 3.85 7.79
N PHE A 211 -20.13 3.90 9.04
CA PHE A 211 -19.19 4.92 9.51
C PHE A 211 -17.85 4.83 8.76
N LEU A 212 -17.26 3.64 8.66
CA LEU A 212 -16.00 3.43 7.94
C LEU A 212 -16.10 3.77 6.44
N PHE A 213 -17.24 3.45 5.81
CA PHE A 213 -17.49 3.80 4.39
C PHE A 213 -17.54 5.31 4.13
N ILE A 214 -17.81 6.12 5.16
CA ILE A 214 -17.75 7.58 5.06
C ILE A 214 -16.37 8.08 5.43
N GLU A 215 -15.79 7.59 6.52
CA GLU A 215 -14.52 8.04 7.07
C GLU A 215 -13.34 7.80 6.12
N ILE A 216 -13.20 6.58 5.59
CA ILE A 216 -12.03 6.21 4.76
C ILE A 216 -11.96 7.03 3.47
N PRO A 217 -13.02 7.18 2.66
CA PRO A 217 -12.99 8.02 1.47
C PRO A 217 -12.75 9.50 1.78
N LEU A 218 -13.25 10.01 2.89
CA LEU A 218 -12.97 11.36 3.34
C LEU A 218 -11.48 11.55 3.64
N LEU A 219 -10.91 10.65 4.45
CA LEU A 219 -9.48 10.68 4.78
C LEU A 219 -8.62 10.68 3.52
N GLN A 220 -8.90 9.77 2.58
CA GLN A 220 -8.14 9.68 1.33
C GLN A 220 -8.20 10.99 0.52
N ARG A 221 -9.37 11.58 0.38
CA ARG A 221 -9.53 12.85 -0.35
C ARG A 221 -8.85 14.02 0.35
N PHE A 222 -8.96 14.10 1.67
CA PHE A 222 -8.30 15.14 2.45
C PHE A 222 -6.78 14.98 2.48
N ILE A 223 -6.24 13.75 2.44
CA ILE A 223 -4.80 13.51 2.30
C ILE A 223 -4.29 14.13 0.99
N LEU A 224 -5.00 13.90 -0.12
CA LEU A 224 -4.64 14.47 -1.41
C LEU A 224 -4.76 16.01 -1.42
N TYR A 225 -5.78 16.55 -0.77
CA TYR A 225 -6.04 17.98 -0.73
C TYR A 225 -5.07 18.75 0.16
N LEU A 226 -4.79 18.24 1.36
CA LEU A 226 -3.90 18.88 2.35
C LEU A 226 -2.42 18.50 2.16
N GLY A 227 -2.12 17.49 1.34
CA GLY A 227 -0.75 17.01 1.09
C GLY A 227 -0.08 16.35 2.28
N SER A 228 -0.78 16.16 3.42
CA SER A 228 -0.25 15.52 4.63
C SER A 228 -1.29 14.63 5.30
N PRO A 229 -0.96 13.34 5.53
CA PRO A 229 -1.85 12.42 6.24
C PRO A 229 -2.21 12.89 7.66
N ALA A 230 -1.25 13.49 8.38
CA ALA A 230 -1.48 13.94 9.76
C ALA A 230 -2.54 15.03 9.84
N TYR A 231 -2.48 16.03 8.98
CA TYR A 231 -3.50 17.08 8.93
C TYR A 231 -4.86 16.55 8.48
N ALA A 232 -4.88 15.64 7.50
CA ALA A 232 -6.12 15.04 7.03
C ALA A 232 -6.83 14.23 8.12
N VAL A 233 -6.09 13.36 8.83
CA VAL A 233 -6.62 12.57 9.95
C VAL A 233 -7.17 13.49 11.04
N THR A 234 -6.39 14.50 11.45
CA THR A 234 -6.81 15.45 12.49
C THR A 234 -8.09 16.20 12.09
N ALA A 235 -8.14 16.74 10.88
CA ALA A 235 -9.30 17.52 10.42
C ALA A 235 -10.56 16.65 10.29
N VAL A 236 -10.44 15.48 9.66
CA VAL A 236 -11.59 14.59 9.43
C VAL A 236 -12.11 14.01 10.73
N LEU A 237 -11.23 13.48 11.61
CA LEU A 237 -11.66 12.92 12.89
C LEU A 237 -12.23 14.00 13.80
N PHE A 238 -11.62 15.17 13.88
CA PHE A 238 -12.15 16.30 14.65
C PHE A 238 -13.55 16.68 14.18
N ALA A 239 -13.74 16.83 12.86
CA ALA A 239 -15.05 17.15 12.29
C ALA A 239 -16.09 16.07 12.60
N LEU A 240 -15.76 14.78 12.37
CA LEU A 240 -16.68 13.67 12.63
C LEU A 240 -17.08 13.59 14.12
N LEU A 241 -16.12 13.72 15.03
CA LEU A 241 -16.38 13.70 16.47
C LEU A 241 -17.21 14.89 16.92
N LEU A 242 -16.86 16.10 16.46
CA LEU A 242 -17.59 17.33 16.81
C LEU A 242 -19.05 17.26 16.34
N PHE A 243 -19.27 16.94 15.06
CA PHE A 243 -20.61 16.89 14.48
C PHE A 243 -21.41 15.67 14.98
N SER A 244 -20.77 14.56 15.32
CA SER A 244 -21.41 13.44 16.00
C SER A 244 -21.91 13.84 17.39
N GLY A 245 -21.11 14.58 18.18
CA GLY A 245 -21.51 15.10 19.48
C GLY A 245 -22.69 16.09 19.37
N VAL A 246 -22.60 17.02 18.42
CA VAL A 246 -23.70 17.97 18.14
C VAL A 246 -24.96 17.24 17.68
N GLY A 247 -24.84 16.28 16.78
CA GLY A 247 -25.95 15.45 16.27
C GLY A 247 -26.62 14.65 17.37
N SER A 248 -25.84 14.06 18.27
CA SER A 248 -26.37 13.35 19.44
C SER A 248 -27.22 14.25 20.32
N ARG A 249 -26.78 15.48 20.61
CA ARG A 249 -27.51 16.45 21.40
C ARG A 249 -28.80 16.96 20.72
N LEU A 250 -28.76 17.11 19.38
CA LEU A 250 -29.92 17.52 18.60
C LEU A 250 -30.96 16.41 18.46
N SER A 251 -30.54 15.14 18.45
CA SER A 251 -31.44 13.99 18.28
C SER A 251 -32.46 13.87 19.41
N ASP A 252 -32.15 14.32 20.63
CA ASP A 252 -33.08 14.32 21.74
C ASP A 252 -34.32 15.21 21.51
N ARG A 253 -34.16 16.25 20.68
CA ARG A 253 -35.23 17.16 20.29
C ARG A 253 -36.12 16.62 19.17
N TRP A 254 -35.65 15.64 18.42
CA TRP A 254 -36.27 15.11 17.20
C TRP A 254 -36.84 13.70 17.44
N ARG A 255 -37.67 13.53 18.45
CA ARG A 255 -38.27 12.22 18.81
C ARG A 255 -39.40 11.74 17.89
N ASN A 256 -39.80 12.53 16.89
CA ASN A 256 -40.89 12.16 15.98
C ASN A 256 -40.36 11.16 14.91
N GLY A 257 -41.11 10.09 14.66
CA GLY A 257 -40.70 9.02 13.70
C GLY A 257 -40.32 9.51 12.30
N ASN A 258 -40.93 10.60 11.84
CA ASN A 258 -40.64 11.23 10.56
C ASN A 258 -39.24 11.92 10.52
N ALA A 259 -38.75 12.36 11.66
CA ALA A 259 -37.44 13.02 11.73
C ALA A 259 -36.29 12.07 11.48
N LEU A 260 -36.37 10.81 11.89
CA LEU A 260 -35.38 9.78 11.60
C LEU A 260 -35.32 9.49 10.08
N THR A 261 -36.50 9.31 9.45
CA THR A 261 -36.59 9.06 8.01
C THR A 261 -36.03 10.24 7.22
N PHE A 262 -36.31 11.47 7.63
CA PHE A 262 -35.77 12.67 7.02
C PHE A 262 -34.25 12.75 7.18
N ALA A 263 -33.73 12.48 8.40
CA ALA A 263 -32.28 12.50 8.67
C ALA A 263 -31.53 11.45 7.85
N LEU A 264 -32.07 10.22 7.72
CA LEU A 264 -31.49 9.17 6.87
C LEU A 264 -31.53 9.55 5.40
N GLY A 265 -32.63 10.12 4.91
CA GLY A 265 -32.75 10.61 3.54
C GLY A 265 -31.75 11.73 3.24
N ALA A 266 -31.62 12.69 4.15
CA ALA A 266 -30.67 13.80 4.02
C ALA A 266 -29.21 13.29 4.03
N LEU A 267 -28.88 12.32 4.91
CA LEU A 267 -27.57 11.69 4.96
C LEU A 267 -27.25 10.94 3.66
N THR A 268 -28.20 10.17 3.15
CA THR A 268 -28.05 9.44 1.87
C THR A 268 -27.80 10.42 0.72
N LEU A 269 -28.60 11.49 0.64
CA LEU A 269 -28.42 12.52 -0.36
C LEU A 269 -27.07 13.22 -0.26
N LEU A 270 -26.65 13.56 0.97
CA LEU A 270 -25.33 14.13 1.22
C LEU A 270 -24.21 13.21 0.76
N CYS A 271 -24.28 11.91 1.12
CA CYS A 271 -23.28 10.92 0.67
C CYS A 271 -23.20 10.80 -0.85
N LEU A 272 -24.33 10.86 -1.56
CA LEU A 272 -24.38 10.81 -3.01
C LEU A 272 -23.81 12.09 -3.66
N LEU A 273 -24.05 13.24 -3.07
CA LEU A 273 -23.57 14.53 -3.58
C LEU A 273 -22.12 14.84 -3.18
N MET A 274 -21.66 14.29 -2.07
CA MET A 274 -20.35 14.54 -1.47
C MET A 274 -19.17 14.42 -2.46
N PRO A 275 -19.10 13.40 -3.35
CA PRO A 275 -18.00 13.31 -4.31
C PRO A 275 -17.89 14.54 -5.23
N ARG A 276 -19.02 15.07 -5.67
CA ARG A 276 -19.06 16.26 -6.53
C ARG A 276 -18.79 17.54 -5.75
N LEU A 277 -19.43 17.69 -4.60
CA LEU A 277 -19.28 18.88 -3.74
C LEU A 277 -17.84 19.05 -3.26
N LEU A 278 -17.21 17.98 -2.77
CA LEU A 278 -15.82 18.04 -2.33
C LEU A 278 -14.86 18.32 -3.48
N SER A 279 -15.07 17.71 -4.65
CA SER A 279 -14.21 17.97 -5.81
C SER A 279 -14.30 19.45 -6.24
N SER A 280 -15.50 20.03 -6.28
CA SER A 280 -15.69 21.43 -6.61
C SER A 280 -15.09 22.36 -5.57
N LEU A 281 -15.28 22.05 -4.28
CA LEU A 281 -14.70 22.83 -3.17
C LEU A 281 -13.17 22.80 -3.22
N PHE A 282 -12.59 21.61 -3.39
CA PHE A 282 -11.14 21.44 -3.45
C PHE A 282 -10.54 22.15 -4.66
N ALA A 283 -11.18 22.05 -5.84
CA ALA A 283 -10.72 22.78 -7.02
C ALA A 283 -10.75 24.30 -6.82
N ALA A 284 -11.78 24.81 -6.16
CA ALA A 284 -11.91 26.25 -5.89
C ALA A 284 -10.88 26.76 -4.86
N THR A 285 -10.46 25.91 -3.92
CA THR A 285 -9.60 26.30 -2.80
C THR A 285 -8.16 25.83 -2.92
N LEU A 286 -7.81 25.04 -3.94
CA LEU A 286 -6.47 24.47 -4.12
C LEU A 286 -5.38 25.55 -4.29
N GLY A 287 -5.72 26.72 -4.80
CA GLY A 287 -4.82 27.86 -4.93
C GLY A 287 -4.53 28.64 -3.64
N LEU A 288 -5.24 28.34 -2.55
CA LEU A 288 -5.04 29.01 -1.26
C LEU A 288 -3.84 28.46 -0.50
N PRO A 289 -3.21 29.26 0.39
CA PRO A 289 -2.17 28.78 1.30
C PRO A 289 -2.69 27.66 2.21
N LEU A 290 -1.83 26.69 2.57
CA LEU A 290 -2.21 25.53 3.39
C LEU A 290 -2.90 25.92 4.72
N ALA A 291 -2.49 27.04 5.33
CA ALA A 291 -3.10 27.54 6.57
C ALA A 291 -4.56 27.99 6.43
N VAL A 292 -5.05 28.16 5.20
CA VAL A 292 -6.41 28.62 4.90
C VAL A 292 -7.27 27.51 4.32
N ARG A 293 -6.65 26.46 3.80
CA ARG A 293 -7.32 25.24 3.32
C ARG A 293 -7.85 24.43 4.50
#